data_800a602a312ebf9a7cd7cdccc0284ab3
#
_entry.id   800a602a312ebf9a7cd7cdccc0284ab3
#
_cell.length_a   1.000
_cell.length_b   1.000
_cell.length_c   1.000
_cell.angle_alpha   90.00
_cell.angle_beta   90.00
_cell.angle_gamma   90.00
#
_symmetry.space_group_name_H-M   'P 1'
#
loop_
_entity.id
_entity.type
_entity.pdbx_description
1 polymer ?
#
loop_
_entity_poly.entity_id
_entity_poly.type
_entity_poly.pdbx_seq_one_letter_code
_entity_poly.pdbx_strand_id
1 'polypeptide(L)'
;MAESKYYGQFGGQYVSESLMNTLAELEKAFDEAIRDPEFAKDYIYYLQEYVGRATPLYYAERISKKYGADIFLKREDLNHTGAHKINNVIGQILLAKRMGKTKVIAETGAGQHGVATATGTALFDMECTVFMGAEDIERQKLNVFRMEMLGAKVQPVTTGSATLKDATNEAIRTWAERAEDTFYIIGSAVGPHPYPKMVKEFQRIISTEARKQILDKTGKLPDAVVACVGGGSNSIGMFADFINDKDVDLIGVEAGGLGIETGKHASAMALGQVGVLHGMKTYLLQDEIGNIQLAHSISAGLDYPGVGPEHAYLRDSGRAKYVSVTDKECMDALMELCRMEGIIPAIESAHALAHVFKMAQGEYKGKTIIMCLSGRGDKDVNTVQKYLNGEETNK
;
A
#
# COMPACT_ATOMS: atom_id res chain seq x y z
N MET A 1 -5.43 2.74 -29.19
CA MET A 1 -4.47 1.63 -28.98
C MET A 1 -4.78 1.04 -27.63
N ALA A 2 -4.89 -0.28 -27.48
CA ALA A 2 -5.02 -0.90 -26.16
C ALA A 2 -3.79 -0.49 -25.33
N GLU A 3 -4.01 -0.04 -24.11
CA GLU A 3 -2.90 0.28 -23.22
C GLU A 3 -2.09 -0.98 -22.91
N SER A 4 -0.78 -0.84 -22.72
CA SER A 4 0.10 -1.97 -22.47
C SER A 4 -0.23 -2.64 -21.14
N LYS A 5 -0.31 -3.97 -21.13
CA LYS A 5 -0.39 -4.79 -19.89
C LYS A 5 0.93 -4.80 -19.12
N TYR A 6 1.94 -4.14 -19.63
CA TYR A 6 3.32 -4.15 -19.14
C TYR A 6 3.85 -2.74 -18.90
N TYR A 7 4.66 -2.61 -17.86
CA TYR A 7 5.54 -1.50 -17.57
C TYR A 7 6.97 -1.92 -17.93
N GLY A 8 7.42 -1.61 -19.16
CA GLY A 8 8.64 -2.18 -19.70
C GLY A 8 8.56 -3.72 -19.75
N GLN A 9 9.43 -4.42 -19.01
CA GLN A 9 9.40 -5.88 -18.91
C GLN A 9 8.51 -6.42 -17.77
N PHE A 10 7.98 -5.56 -16.90
CA PHE A 10 7.24 -5.93 -15.69
C PHE A 10 5.72 -5.88 -15.91
N GLY A 11 4.95 -6.56 -15.04
CA GLY A 11 3.50 -6.65 -15.15
C GLY A 11 3.05 -7.94 -15.83
N GLY A 12 2.07 -7.84 -16.70
CA GLY A 12 1.49 -8.97 -17.45
C GLY A 12 0.36 -9.69 -16.70
N GLN A 13 0.00 -10.87 -17.19
CA GLN A 13 -1.08 -11.72 -16.67
C GLN A 13 -0.60 -13.17 -16.58
N TYR A 14 0.18 -13.49 -15.55
CA TYR A 14 0.73 -14.82 -15.31
C TYR A 14 -0.21 -15.63 -14.41
N VAL A 15 -1.36 -15.99 -14.93
CA VAL A 15 -2.45 -16.69 -14.22
C VAL A 15 -2.88 -17.94 -14.99
N SER A 16 -3.70 -18.80 -14.34
CA SER A 16 -4.32 -19.92 -15.03
C SER A 16 -5.29 -19.43 -16.12
N GLU A 17 -5.49 -20.27 -17.15
CA GLU A 17 -6.43 -20.00 -18.25
C GLU A 17 -7.84 -19.69 -17.75
N SER A 18 -8.26 -20.29 -16.64
CA SER A 18 -9.58 -20.09 -16.03
C SER A 18 -9.86 -18.62 -15.62
N LEU A 19 -8.81 -17.84 -15.33
CA LEU A 19 -8.93 -16.42 -14.95
C LEU A 19 -8.80 -15.45 -16.13
N MET A 20 -8.41 -15.90 -17.31
CA MET A 20 -8.13 -14.99 -18.44
C MET A 20 -9.38 -14.20 -18.89
N ASN A 21 -10.54 -14.88 -18.99
CA ASN A 21 -11.79 -14.20 -19.34
C ASN A 21 -12.23 -13.23 -18.25
N THR A 22 -12.13 -13.63 -16.98
CA THR A 22 -12.46 -12.76 -15.84
C THR A 22 -11.61 -11.50 -15.82
N LEU A 23 -10.32 -11.61 -16.09
CA LEU A 23 -9.41 -10.45 -16.18
C LEU A 23 -9.75 -9.55 -17.37
N ALA A 24 -10.13 -10.12 -18.53
CA ALA A 24 -10.55 -9.35 -19.70
C ALA A 24 -11.86 -8.58 -19.44
N GLU A 25 -12.83 -9.22 -18.75
CA GLU A 25 -14.07 -8.55 -18.31
C GLU A 25 -13.78 -7.43 -17.32
N LEU A 26 -12.88 -7.67 -16.35
CA LEU A 26 -12.47 -6.67 -15.37
C LEU A 26 -11.77 -5.48 -16.03
N GLU A 27 -10.84 -5.73 -16.96
CA GLU A 27 -10.14 -4.68 -17.70
C GLU A 27 -11.12 -3.80 -18.49
N LYS A 28 -12.06 -4.43 -19.20
CA LYS A 28 -13.10 -3.73 -19.94
C LYS A 28 -13.99 -2.89 -19.03
N ALA A 29 -14.50 -3.49 -17.95
CA ALA A 29 -15.38 -2.80 -17.01
C ALA A 29 -14.68 -1.61 -16.33
N PHE A 30 -13.40 -1.76 -15.98
CA PHE A 30 -12.59 -0.70 -15.41
C PHE A 30 -12.37 0.44 -16.42
N ASP A 31 -11.95 0.14 -17.65
CA ASP A 31 -11.71 1.14 -18.69
C ASP A 31 -12.97 1.90 -19.09
N GLU A 32 -14.14 1.28 -19.03
CA GLU A 32 -15.43 1.94 -19.20
C GLU A 32 -15.78 2.82 -17.99
N ALA A 33 -15.58 2.30 -16.77
CA ALA A 33 -15.92 3.01 -15.55
C ALA A 33 -15.12 4.30 -15.36
N ILE A 34 -13.81 4.28 -15.57
CA ILE A 34 -12.97 5.48 -15.37
C ILE A 34 -13.24 6.61 -16.39
N ARG A 35 -13.94 6.31 -17.50
CA ARG A 35 -14.36 7.28 -18.50
C ARG A 35 -15.80 7.75 -18.33
N ASP A 36 -16.55 7.12 -17.43
CA ASP A 36 -17.94 7.43 -17.18
C ASP A 36 -18.08 8.52 -16.10
N PRO A 37 -18.65 9.70 -16.44
CA PRO A 37 -18.84 10.78 -15.50
C PRO A 37 -19.71 10.42 -14.28
N GLU A 38 -20.68 9.50 -14.41
CA GLU A 38 -21.52 9.09 -13.29
C GLU A 38 -20.71 8.21 -12.32
N PHE A 39 -19.84 7.31 -12.81
CA PHE A 39 -18.93 6.56 -11.95
C PHE A 39 -17.97 7.51 -11.19
N ALA A 40 -17.40 8.49 -11.90
CA ALA A 40 -16.52 9.49 -11.29
C ALA A 40 -17.25 10.30 -10.21
N LYS A 41 -18.50 10.69 -10.47
CA LYS A 41 -19.35 11.43 -9.52
C LYS A 41 -19.62 10.59 -8.25
N ASP A 42 -20.01 9.34 -8.39
CA ASP A 42 -20.26 8.44 -7.26
C ASP A 42 -18.97 8.21 -6.47
N TYR A 43 -17.85 7.95 -7.14
CA TYR A 43 -16.56 7.75 -6.48
C TYR A 43 -16.15 9.00 -5.69
N ILE A 44 -16.21 10.19 -6.27
CA ILE A 44 -15.91 11.46 -5.61
C ILE A 44 -16.85 11.69 -4.43
N TYR A 45 -18.15 11.42 -4.57
CA TYR A 45 -19.12 11.55 -3.49
C TYR A 45 -18.69 10.71 -2.27
N TYR A 46 -18.40 9.40 -2.45
CA TYR A 46 -17.98 8.56 -1.34
C TYR A 46 -16.61 8.96 -0.77
N LEU A 47 -15.69 9.43 -1.61
CA LEU A 47 -14.42 9.94 -1.12
C LEU A 47 -14.60 11.18 -0.23
N GLN A 48 -15.50 12.09 -0.56
CA GLN A 48 -15.75 13.31 0.21
C GLN A 48 -16.62 13.06 1.45
N GLU A 49 -17.79 12.46 1.26
CA GLU A 49 -18.80 12.35 2.29
C GLU A 49 -18.60 11.18 3.26
N TYR A 50 -17.92 10.12 2.81
CA TYR A 50 -17.72 8.91 3.63
C TYR A 50 -16.26 8.71 4.06
N VAL A 51 -15.31 8.87 3.15
CA VAL A 51 -13.88 8.70 3.46
C VAL A 51 -13.30 9.92 4.17
N GLY A 52 -13.85 11.11 3.95
CA GLY A 52 -13.44 12.35 4.60
C GLY A 52 -12.33 13.10 3.85
N ARG A 53 -12.28 12.94 2.51
CA ARG A 53 -11.31 13.69 1.70
C ARG A 53 -11.78 15.15 1.46
N ALA A 54 -10.88 16.08 1.18
CA ALA A 54 -9.43 15.91 0.98
C ALA A 54 -8.67 15.76 2.32
N THR A 55 -7.69 14.84 2.38
CA THR A 55 -6.83 14.76 3.55
C THR A 55 -5.86 15.94 3.59
N PRO A 56 -5.53 16.47 4.78
CA PRO A 56 -4.61 17.60 4.90
C PRO A 56 -3.20 17.30 4.41
N LEU A 57 -2.54 18.30 3.85
CA LEU A 57 -1.09 18.35 3.72
C LEU A 57 -0.56 19.20 4.89
N TYR A 58 -0.12 18.54 5.96
CA TYR A 58 0.28 19.15 7.22
C TYR A 58 1.76 19.52 7.21
N TYR A 59 2.10 20.77 7.55
CA TYR A 59 3.47 21.20 7.76
C TYR A 59 3.93 20.79 9.16
N ALA A 60 4.91 19.87 9.24
CA ALA A 60 5.44 19.36 10.49
C ALA A 60 6.49 20.36 11.05
N GLU A 61 6.02 21.43 11.68
CA GLU A 61 6.83 22.61 12.02
C GLU A 61 8.01 22.28 12.93
N ARG A 62 7.78 21.53 14.01
CA ARG A 62 8.83 21.23 14.99
C ARG A 62 9.89 20.30 14.41
N ILE A 63 9.45 19.32 13.63
CA ILE A 63 10.33 18.40 12.90
C ILE A 63 11.10 19.16 11.83
N SER A 64 10.45 20.02 11.05
CA SER A 64 11.10 20.85 10.03
C SER A 64 12.20 21.71 10.61
N LYS A 65 11.94 22.40 11.73
CA LYS A 65 12.94 23.20 12.44
C LYS A 65 14.12 22.36 12.95
N LYS A 66 13.84 21.15 13.48
CA LYS A 66 14.89 20.27 14.01
C LYS A 66 15.80 19.75 12.91
N TYR A 67 15.24 19.33 11.79
CA TYR A 67 15.99 18.68 10.71
C TYR A 67 16.48 19.64 9.61
N GLY A 68 15.94 20.85 9.56
CA GLY A 68 16.42 21.91 8.66
C GLY A 68 15.92 21.78 7.22
N ALA A 69 14.74 21.21 7.01
CA ALA A 69 14.04 21.11 5.73
C ALA A 69 12.54 21.36 5.94
N ASP A 70 11.82 21.80 4.91
CA ASP A 70 10.37 21.97 4.98
C ASP A 70 9.67 20.61 4.77
N ILE A 71 9.24 19.97 5.85
CA ILE A 71 8.65 18.64 5.83
C ILE A 71 7.12 18.74 5.92
N PHE A 72 6.44 18.23 4.89
CA PHE A 72 4.99 18.15 4.81
C PHE A 72 4.53 16.69 4.86
N LEU A 73 3.52 16.41 5.68
CA LEU A 73 2.91 15.09 5.82
C LEU A 73 1.56 15.07 5.10
N LYS A 74 1.41 14.22 4.08
CA LYS A 74 0.11 13.93 3.47
C LYS A 74 -0.62 12.94 4.36
N ARG A 75 -1.67 13.44 5.05
CA ARG A 75 -2.31 12.81 6.21
C ARG A 75 -3.35 11.75 5.81
N GLU A 76 -2.93 10.67 5.13
CA GLU A 76 -3.80 9.53 4.79
C GLU A 76 -4.25 8.73 6.03
N ASP A 77 -3.60 8.92 7.15
CA ASP A 77 -3.99 8.41 8.47
C ASP A 77 -5.32 8.97 8.99
N LEU A 78 -5.78 10.09 8.44
CA LEU A 78 -7.05 10.74 8.79
C LEU A 78 -8.25 10.26 7.96
N ASN A 79 -8.03 9.44 6.96
CA ASN A 79 -9.13 8.81 6.24
C ASN A 79 -9.98 7.94 7.17
N HIS A 80 -11.26 7.76 6.82
CA HIS A 80 -12.08 6.72 7.43
C HIS A 80 -11.36 5.36 7.36
N THR A 81 -11.41 4.56 8.40
CA THR A 81 -10.59 3.35 8.67
C THR A 81 -9.14 3.60 9.09
N GLY A 82 -8.63 4.84 8.97
CA GLY A 82 -7.33 5.24 9.49
C GLY A 82 -6.14 4.97 8.57
N ALA A 83 -6.36 4.77 7.27
CA ALA A 83 -5.30 4.56 6.28
C ALA A 83 -5.78 4.83 4.84
N HIS A 84 -4.84 4.92 3.89
CA HIS A 84 -5.09 5.10 2.46
C HIS A 84 -5.89 3.97 1.78
N LYS A 85 -5.99 2.79 2.40
CA LYS A 85 -6.60 1.60 1.80
C LYS A 85 -8.04 1.81 1.34
N ILE A 86 -8.80 2.62 2.07
CA ILE A 86 -10.21 2.87 1.78
C ILE A 86 -10.42 3.54 0.41
N ASN A 87 -9.47 4.37 -0.07
CA ASN A 87 -9.57 5.00 -1.38
C ASN A 87 -9.73 3.95 -2.50
N ASN A 88 -8.83 2.99 -2.51
CA ASN A 88 -8.84 1.89 -3.47
C ASN A 88 -10.07 0.98 -3.30
N VAL A 89 -10.42 0.66 -2.06
CA VAL A 89 -11.55 -0.24 -1.76
C VAL A 89 -12.87 0.35 -2.26
N ILE A 90 -13.15 1.64 -2.03
CA ILE A 90 -14.38 2.29 -2.53
C ILE A 90 -14.44 2.21 -4.06
N GLY A 91 -13.32 2.50 -4.75
CA GLY A 91 -13.28 2.40 -6.21
C GLY A 91 -13.55 0.98 -6.73
N GLN A 92 -12.91 -0.03 -6.13
CA GLN A 92 -13.11 -1.43 -6.53
C GLN A 92 -14.52 -1.95 -6.20
N ILE A 93 -15.13 -1.53 -5.08
CA ILE A 93 -16.50 -1.92 -4.72
C ILE A 93 -17.52 -1.29 -5.69
N LEU A 94 -17.37 -0.02 -6.02
CA LEU A 94 -18.23 0.60 -7.03
C LEU A 94 -18.13 -0.11 -8.39
N LEU A 95 -16.91 -0.52 -8.77
CA LEU A 95 -16.69 -1.32 -9.96
C LEU A 95 -17.36 -2.70 -9.85
N ALA A 96 -17.20 -3.40 -8.72
CA ALA A 96 -17.84 -4.70 -8.46
C ALA A 96 -19.36 -4.62 -8.58
N LYS A 97 -19.99 -3.60 -8.01
CA LYS A 97 -21.44 -3.34 -8.15
C LYS A 97 -21.83 -3.12 -9.60
N ARG A 98 -21.06 -2.31 -10.34
CA ARG A 98 -21.30 -2.06 -11.77
C ARG A 98 -21.23 -3.35 -12.60
N MET A 99 -20.35 -4.27 -12.21
CA MET A 99 -20.23 -5.60 -12.83
C MET A 99 -21.30 -6.60 -12.35
N GLY A 100 -22.23 -6.20 -11.48
CA GLY A 100 -23.29 -7.08 -10.94
C GLY A 100 -22.80 -8.11 -9.93
N LYS A 101 -21.59 -7.93 -9.36
CA LYS A 101 -21.06 -8.85 -8.33
C LYS A 101 -21.74 -8.59 -6.99
N THR A 102 -22.05 -9.67 -6.27
CA THR A 102 -22.72 -9.61 -4.96
C THR A 102 -21.83 -10.05 -3.81
N LYS A 103 -20.71 -10.69 -4.12
CA LYS A 103 -19.73 -11.19 -3.16
C LYS A 103 -18.35 -10.58 -3.41
N VAL A 104 -17.65 -10.39 -2.33
CA VAL A 104 -16.28 -9.84 -2.33
C VAL A 104 -15.37 -10.76 -1.55
N ILE A 105 -14.19 -11.02 -2.10
CA ILE A 105 -13.08 -11.61 -1.37
C ILE A 105 -11.91 -10.66 -1.35
N ALA A 106 -11.09 -10.74 -0.30
CA ALA A 106 -9.84 -9.98 -0.17
C ALA A 106 -8.81 -10.80 0.62
N GLU A 107 -7.55 -10.44 0.48
CA GLU A 107 -6.45 -10.87 1.34
C GLU A 107 -6.06 -9.75 2.29
N THR A 108 -5.46 -10.10 3.43
CA THR A 108 -4.86 -9.10 4.32
C THR A 108 -3.75 -9.69 5.17
N GLY A 109 -2.71 -8.90 5.48
CA GLY A 109 -1.67 -9.21 6.46
C GLY A 109 -1.87 -8.38 7.73
N ALA A 110 -1.53 -7.08 7.71
CA ALA A 110 -1.73 -6.15 8.83
C ALA A 110 -3.21 -5.91 9.21
N GLY A 111 -4.17 -6.43 8.44
CA GLY A 111 -5.59 -6.26 8.67
C GLY A 111 -6.20 -4.97 8.11
N GLN A 112 -5.41 -3.96 7.76
CA GLN A 112 -5.94 -2.66 7.31
C GLN A 112 -6.72 -2.75 5.98
N HIS A 113 -6.24 -3.55 5.04
CA HIS A 113 -6.98 -3.80 3.80
C HIS A 113 -8.28 -4.57 4.06
N GLY A 114 -8.21 -5.60 4.91
CA GLY A 114 -9.39 -6.37 5.33
C GLY A 114 -10.44 -5.49 6.01
N VAL A 115 -10.04 -4.62 6.95
CA VAL A 115 -10.96 -3.68 7.60
C VAL A 115 -11.56 -2.71 6.58
N ALA A 116 -10.77 -2.16 5.67
CA ALA A 116 -11.30 -1.27 4.63
C ALA A 116 -12.28 -2.01 3.71
N THR A 117 -11.98 -3.25 3.32
CA THR A 117 -12.87 -4.09 2.49
C THR A 117 -14.16 -4.41 3.23
N ALA A 118 -14.09 -4.86 4.48
CA ALA A 118 -15.26 -5.12 5.32
C ALA A 118 -16.12 -3.86 5.50
N THR A 119 -15.47 -2.69 5.68
CA THR A 119 -16.17 -1.40 5.78
C THR A 119 -16.95 -1.08 4.50
N GLY A 120 -16.29 -1.19 3.35
CA GLY A 120 -16.94 -0.90 2.07
C GLY A 120 -18.03 -1.92 1.72
N THR A 121 -17.83 -3.21 1.97
CA THR A 121 -18.86 -4.24 1.71
C THR A 121 -20.07 -4.08 2.62
N ALA A 122 -19.88 -3.70 3.90
CA ALA A 122 -20.99 -3.35 4.79
C ALA A 122 -21.78 -2.13 4.28
N LEU A 123 -21.08 -1.09 3.78
CA LEU A 123 -21.72 0.10 3.22
C LEU A 123 -22.60 -0.23 2.00
N PHE A 124 -22.19 -1.19 1.19
CA PHE A 124 -22.86 -1.53 -0.08
C PHE A 124 -23.67 -2.83 -0.05
N ASP A 125 -23.89 -3.42 1.14
CA ASP A 125 -24.66 -4.64 1.35
C ASP A 125 -24.16 -5.83 0.48
N MET A 126 -22.85 -6.11 0.57
CA MET A 126 -22.20 -7.20 -0.16
C MET A 126 -21.64 -8.24 0.82
N GLU A 127 -21.73 -9.52 0.47
CA GLU A 127 -21.05 -10.58 1.24
C GLU A 127 -19.52 -10.40 1.16
N CYS A 128 -18.83 -10.54 2.31
CA CYS A 128 -17.38 -10.36 2.40
C CYS A 128 -16.69 -11.55 3.05
N THR A 129 -15.68 -12.09 2.38
CA THR A 129 -14.74 -13.04 2.98
C THR A 129 -13.32 -12.49 2.86
N VAL A 130 -12.60 -12.40 3.98
CA VAL A 130 -11.22 -11.92 4.04
C VAL A 130 -10.29 -13.08 4.41
N PHE A 131 -9.37 -13.43 3.51
CA PHE A 131 -8.32 -14.41 3.77
C PHE A 131 -7.18 -13.76 4.54
N MET A 132 -6.78 -14.40 5.64
CA MET A 132 -5.70 -13.90 6.48
C MET A 132 -4.86 -15.06 7.00
N GLY A 133 -3.53 -14.91 6.96
CA GLY A 133 -2.64 -15.92 7.50
C GLY A 133 -2.87 -16.14 9.00
N ALA A 134 -2.81 -17.38 9.46
CA ALA A 134 -3.06 -17.70 10.86
C ALA A 134 -2.09 -16.98 11.82
N GLU A 135 -0.83 -16.80 11.40
CA GLU A 135 0.16 -16.01 12.15
C GLU A 135 -0.23 -14.54 12.23
N ASP A 136 -0.74 -13.97 11.13
CA ASP A 136 -1.20 -12.58 11.08
C ASP A 136 -2.48 -12.35 11.91
N ILE A 137 -3.39 -13.34 11.96
CA ILE A 137 -4.60 -13.31 12.80
C ILE A 137 -4.21 -13.13 14.28
N GLU A 138 -3.25 -13.92 14.76
CA GLU A 138 -2.78 -13.81 16.14
C GLU A 138 -2.16 -12.45 16.46
N ARG A 139 -1.40 -11.89 15.51
CA ARG A 139 -0.74 -10.58 15.67
C ARG A 139 -1.74 -9.41 15.63
N GLN A 140 -2.84 -9.56 14.89
CA GLN A 140 -3.75 -8.48 14.52
C GLN A 140 -5.20 -8.71 14.98
N LYS A 141 -5.39 -9.33 16.15
CA LYS A 141 -6.71 -9.69 16.71
C LYS A 141 -7.72 -8.54 16.73
N LEU A 142 -7.26 -7.32 16.98
CA LEU A 142 -8.11 -6.13 16.99
C LEU A 142 -8.71 -5.87 15.60
N ASN A 143 -7.92 -6.00 14.53
CA ASN A 143 -8.42 -5.81 13.16
C ASN A 143 -9.32 -6.96 12.73
N VAL A 144 -9.04 -8.20 13.16
CA VAL A 144 -9.93 -9.35 12.95
C VAL A 144 -11.30 -9.07 13.54
N PHE A 145 -11.35 -8.67 14.79
CA PHE A 145 -12.61 -8.34 15.46
C PHE A 145 -13.35 -7.18 14.77
N ARG A 146 -12.62 -6.15 14.30
CA ARG A 146 -13.24 -5.05 13.54
C ARG A 146 -13.86 -5.53 12.23
N MET A 147 -13.22 -6.46 11.49
CA MET A 147 -13.79 -7.05 10.28
C MET A 147 -15.06 -7.84 10.58
N GLU A 148 -15.06 -8.64 11.64
CA GLU A 148 -16.23 -9.41 12.10
C GLU A 148 -17.39 -8.51 12.53
N MET A 149 -17.11 -7.41 13.27
CA MET A 149 -18.13 -6.42 13.63
C MET A 149 -18.78 -5.77 12.40
N LEU A 150 -18.06 -5.66 11.29
CA LEU A 150 -18.55 -5.13 10.01
C LEU A 150 -19.25 -6.19 9.15
N GLY A 151 -19.40 -7.41 9.68
CA GLY A 151 -20.11 -8.50 9.00
C GLY A 151 -19.26 -9.34 8.05
N ALA A 152 -17.94 -9.08 7.95
CA ALA A 152 -17.07 -9.91 7.12
C ALA A 152 -16.70 -11.22 7.83
N LYS A 153 -16.55 -12.28 7.03
CA LYS A 153 -15.98 -13.56 7.49
C LYS A 153 -14.47 -13.53 7.32
N VAL A 154 -13.74 -13.70 8.42
CA VAL A 154 -12.28 -13.89 8.34
C VAL A 154 -11.98 -15.37 8.21
N GLN A 155 -11.29 -15.75 7.11
CA GLN A 155 -10.92 -17.12 6.79
C GLN A 155 -9.43 -17.33 7.07
N PRO A 156 -9.07 -18.16 8.09
CA PRO A 156 -7.68 -18.45 8.38
C PRO A 156 -7.01 -19.25 7.25
N VAL A 157 -5.78 -18.88 6.90
CA VAL A 157 -4.91 -19.62 5.98
C VAL A 157 -3.74 -20.18 6.78
N THR A 158 -3.64 -21.52 6.82
CA THR A 158 -2.63 -22.25 7.62
C THR A 158 -1.54 -22.87 6.77
N THR A 159 -1.63 -22.76 5.44
CA THR A 159 -0.65 -23.32 4.50
C THR A 159 0.58 -22.41 4.37
N GLY A 160 1.70 -22.98 3.94
CA GLY A 160 2.94 -22.26 3.70
C GLY A 160 3.50 -21.60 4.97
N SER A 161 3.79 -20.31 4.90
CA SER A 161 4.23 -19.49 6.05
C SER A 161 3.06 -18.97 6.90
N ALA A 162 1.83 -19.25 6.51
CA ALA A 162 0.60 -18.73 7.14
C ALA A 162 0.58 -17.20 7.31
N THR A 163 1.14 -16.48 6.32
CA THR A 163 1.22 -15.00 6.26
C THR A 163 0.52 -14.44 5.01
N LEU A 164 0.64 -13.14 4.78
CA LEU A 164 0.03 -12.42 3.64
C LEU A 164 0.24 -13.10 2.28
N LYS A 165 1.45 -13.64 2.00
CA LYS A 165 1.72 -14.32 0.73
C LYS A 165 0.78 -15.50 0.50
N ASP A 166 0.55 -16.31 1.51
CA ASP A 166 -0.30 -17.50 1.41
C ASP A 166 -1.79 -17.14 1.42
N ALA A 167 -2.17 -16.08 2.15
CA ALA A 167 -3.51 -15.49 2.08
C ALA A 167 -3.84 -15.01 0.65
N THR A 168 -2.87 -14.38 -0.03
CA THR A 168 -3.03 -13.95 -1.43
C THR A 168 -3.20 -15.16 -2.37
N ASN A 169 -2.41 -16.21 -2.18
CA ASN A 169 -2.56 -17.45 -2.96
C ASN A 169 -3.95 -18.06 -2.81
N GLU A 170 -4.48 -18.10 -1.58
CA GLU A 170 -5.82 -18.65 -1.31
C GLU A 170 -6.93 -17.78 -1.89
N ALA A 171 -6.80 -16.45 -1.80
CA ALA A 171 -7.73 -15.53 -2.43
C ALA A 171 -7.79 -15.71 -3.96
N ILE A 172 -6.64 -15.80 -4.63
CA ILE A 172 -6.56 -16.04 -6.08
C ILE A 172 -7.17 -17.41 -6.45
N ARG A 173 -6.92 -18.46 -5.68
CA ARG A 173 -7.49 -19.80 -5.89
C ARG A 173 -9.00 -19.76 -5.78
N THR A 174 -9.53 -19.17 -4.70
CA THR A 174 -10.97 -19.03 -4.47
C THR A 174 -11.63 -18.18 -5.57
N TRP A 175 -10.94 -17.12 -6.01
CA TRP A 175 -11.45 -16.30 -7.11
C TRP A 175 -11.57 -17.08 -8.42
N ALA A 176 -10.57 -17.93 -8.75
CA ALA A 176 -10.63 -18.78 -9.93
C ALA A 176 -11.82 -19.75 -9.93
N GLU A 177 -12.28 -20.16 -8.74
CA GLU A 177 -13.44 -21.05 -8.57
C GLU A 177 -14.78 -20.31 -8.61
N ARG A 178 -14.82 -19.02 -8.24
CA ARG A 178 -16.07 -18.28 -7.95
C ARG A 178 -16.17 -16.94 -8.67
N ALA A 179 -15.41 -16.71 -9.74
CA ALA A 179 -15.35 -15.44 -10.43
C ALA A 179 -16.68 -14.94 -11.02
N GLU A 180 -17.67 -15.83 -11.18
CA GLU A 180 -18.98 -15.48 -11.75
C GLU A 180 -19.74 -14.47 -10.89
N ASP A 181 -19.84 -14.66 -9.57
CA ASP A 181 -20.58 -13.81 -8.64
C ASP A 181 -19.69 -13.04 -7.65
N THR A 182 -18.41 -13.36 -7.65
CA THR A 182 -17.43 -12.88 -6.65
C THR A 182 -16.40 -11.96 -7.29
N PHE A 183 -16.19 -10.80 -6.66
CA PHE A 183 -15.14 -9.83 -7.01
C PHE A 183 -13.96 -9.98 -6.05
N TYR A 184 -12.75 -10.06 -6.58
CA TYR A 184 -11.53 -10.03 -5.78
C TYR A 184 -11.02 -8.60 -5.66
N ILE A 185 -11.00 -8.05 -4.43
CA ILE A 185 -10.46 -6.73 -4.13
C ILE A 185 -9.00 -6.87 -3.70
N ILE A 186 -8.07 -6.46 -4.55
CA ILE A 186 -6.64 -6.44 -4.22
C ILE A 186 -6.28 -5.17 -3.45
N GLY A 187 -5.57 -5.36 -2.32
CA GLY A 187 -5.20 -4.27 -1.40
C GLY A 187 -3.94 -3.50 -1.77
N SER A 188 -3.21 -3.92 -2.79
CA SER A 188 -1.95 -3.28 -3.19
C SER A 188 -1.81 -3.16 -4.72
N ALA A 189 -0.79 -2.43 -5.17
CA ALA A 189 -0.50 -2.24 -6.61
C ALA A 189 0.21 -3.45 -7.22
N VAL A 190 -0.22 -4.66 -6.83
CA VAL A 190 0.30 -5.98 -7.23
C VAL A 190 -0.76 -6.78 -7.98
N GLY A 191 -0.40 -7.96 -8.44
CA GLY A 191 -1.34 -8.86 -9.11
C GLY A 191 -1.32 -8.74 -10.64
N PRO A 192 -2.10 -9.58 -11.34
CA PRO A 192 -2.17 -9.56 -12.79
C PRO A 192 -2.82 -8.27 -13.29
N HIS A 193 -2.43 -7.82 -14.50
CA HIS A 193 -3.16 -6.74 -15.16
C HIS A 193 -4.67 -7.09 -15.22
N PRO A 194 -5.62 -6.13 -14.92
CA PRO A 194 -5.43 -4.70 -14.77
C PRO A 194 -5.20 -4.19 -13.34
N TYR A 195 -5.06 -5.05 -12.33
CA TYR A 195 -5.00 -4.65 -10.92
C TYR A 195 -3.97 -3.56 -10.61
N PRO A 196 -2.69 -3.64 -11.04
CA PRO A 196 -1.73 -2.57 -10.73
C PRO A 196 -2.17 -1.20 -11.24
N LYS A 197 -2.72 -1.15 -12.47
CA LYS A 197 -3.27 0.07 -13.07
C LYS A 197 -4.49 0.58 -12.29
N MET A 198 -5.41 -0.31 -11.97
CA MET A 198 -6.65 0.01 -11.24
C MET A 198 -6.36 0.56 -9.85
N VAL A 199 -5.48 -0.10 -9.09
CA VAL A 199 -5.09 0.35 -7.75
C VAL A 199 -4.38 1.70 -7.80
N LYS A 200 -3.48 1.91 -8.76
CA LYS A 200 -2.84 3.22 -8.98
C LYS A 200 -3.88 4.31 -9.20
N GLU A 201 -4.84 4.09 -10.10
CA GLU A 201 -5.83 5.10 -10.45
C GLU A 201 -6.70 5.47 -9.23
N PHE A 202 -7.17 4.50 -8.44
CA PHE A 202 -7.94 4.77 -7.24
C PHE A 202 -7.10 5.35 -6.09
N GLN A 203 -5.80 5.13 -6.04
CA GLN A 203 -4.91 5.77 -5.06
C GLN A 203 -4.37 7.12 -5.54
N ARG A 204 -4.48 7.46 -6.81
CA ARG A 204 -3.96 8.69 -7.40
C ARG A 204 -4.49 9.96 -6.74
N ILE A 205 -5.68 9.89 -6.15
CA ILE A 205 -6.25 11.01 -5.38
C ILE A 205 -5.26 11.57 -4.34
N ILE A 206 -4.35 10.74 -3.80
CA ILE A 206 -3.32 11.15 -2.84
C ILE A 206 -2.41 12.21 -3.47
N SER A 207 -1.85 11.93 -4.66
CA SER A 207 -0.96 12.87 -5.36
C SER A 207 -1.71 14.06 -5.96
N THR A 208 -2.92 13.85 -6.48
CA THR A 208 -3.75 14.92 -7.04
C THR A 208 -4.00 16.01 -6.00
N GLU A 209 -4.37 15.62 -4.79
CA GLU A 209 -4.57 16.56 -3.69
C GLU A 209 -3.25 17.14 -3.21
N ALA A 210 -2.21 16.32 -2.97
CA ALA A 210 -0.92 16.76 -2.46
C ALA A 210 -0.26 17.79 -3.39
N ARG A 211 -0.33 17.56 -4.72
CA ARG A 211 0.22 18.47 -5.73
C ARG A 211 -0.48 19.84 -5.69
N LYS A 212 -1.81 19.84 -5.64
CA LYS A 212 -2.58 21.09 -5.50
C LYS A 212 -2.25 21.79 -4.19
N GLN A 213 -2.29 21.06 -3.08
CA GLN A 213 -2.09 21.61 -1.74
C GLN A 213 -0.69 22.21 -1.55
N ILE A 214 0.37 21.59 -2.11
CA ILE A 214 1.72 22.15 -1.99
C ILE A 214 1.90 23.43 -2.82
N LEU A 215 1.32 23.47 -4.03
CA LEU A 215 1.31 24.67 -4.85
C LEU A 215 0.55 25.81 -4.17
N ASP A 216 -0.62 25.53 -3.57
CA ASP A 216 -1.40 26.53 -2.83
C ASP A 216 -0.63 27.05 -1.59
N LYS A 217 0.20 26.24 -0.93
CA LYS A 217 0.94 26.61 0.28
C LYS A 217 2.28 27.29 0.01
N THR A 218 2.99 26.89 -1.03
CA THR A 218 4.39 27.29 -1.25
C THR A 218 4.65 27.97 -2.60
N GLY A 219 3.69 27.92 -3.51
CA GLY A 219 3.81 28.43 -4.88
C GLY A 219 4.69 27.59 -5.79
N LYS A 220 5.26 26.45 -5.31
CA LYS A 220 6.18 25.59 -6.07
C LYS A 220 5.92 24.11 -5.78
N LEU A 221 6.41 23.23 -6.67
CA LEU A 221 6.46 21.78 -6.42
C LEU A 221 7.51 21.45 -5.33
N PRO A 222 7.38 20.30 -4.65
CA PRO A 222 8.37 19.86 -3.69
C PRO A 222 9.65 19.42 -4.40
N ASP A 223 10.77 19.41 -3.67
CA ASP A 223 12.03 18.85 -4.16
C ASP A 223 12.00 17.31 -4.15
N ALA A 224 11.25 16.71 -3.21
CA ALA A 224 11.08 15.27 -3.14
C ALA A 224 9.69 14.85 -2.63
N VAL A 225 9.26 13.68 -3.09
CA VAL A 225 8.08 12.96 -2.60
C VAL A 225 8.51 11.60 -2.09
N VAL A 226 8.18 11.28 -0.83
CA VAL A 226 8.65 10.09 -0.12
C VAL A 226 7.46 9.25 0.36
N ALA A 227 7.51 7.94 0.17
CA ALA A 227 6.49 7.01 0.67
C ALA A 227 7.08 5.64 0.99
N CYS A 228 6.50 4.92 1.97
CA CYS A 228 6.91 3.55 2.26
C CYS A 228 6.43 2.59 1.15
N VAL A 229 7.17 1.50 0.96
CA VAL A 229 6.91 0.52 -0.09
C VAL A 229 6.94 -0.90 0.49
N GLY A 230 5.75 -1.54 0.52
CA GLY A 230 5.61 -2.98 0.57
C GLY A 230 5.16 -3.43 -0.82
N GLY A 231 3.91 -3.80 -1.03
CA GLY A 231 3.37 -3.95 -2.40
C GLY A 231 3.24 -2.64 -3.18
N GLY A 232 3.28 -1.47 -2.51
CA GLY A 232 3.48 -0.16 -3.13
C GLY A 232 2.21 0.64 -3.48
N SER A 233 1.06 0.37 -2.85
CA SER A 233 -0.18 1.10 -3.20
C SER A 233 -0.18 2.57 -2.77
N ASN A 234 0.25 2.89 -1.54
CA ASN A 234 0.34 4.28 -1.10
C ASN A 234 1.37 5.07 -1.90
N SER A 235 2.52 4.45 -2.17
CA SER A 235 3.62 5.09 -2.88
C SER A 235 3.31 5.33 -4.35
N ILE A 236 2.70 4.37 -5.06
CA ILE A 236 2.30 4.61 -6.45
C ILE A 236 1.21 5.67 -6.56
N GLY A 237 0.26 5.69 -5.62
CA GLY A 237 -0.75 6.74 -5.52
C GLY A 237 -0.14 8.11 -5.26
N MET A 238 0.86 8.18 -4.36
CA MET A 238 1.58 9.41 -4.04
C MET A 238 2.50 9.88 -5.17
N PHE A 239 3.06 8.96 -5.97
CA PHE A 239 3.95 9.30 -7.09
C PHE A 239 3.20 9.69 -8.36
N ALA A 240 1.97 9.21 -8.55
CA ALA A 240 1.25 9.22 -9.82
C ALA A 240 1.28 10.56 -10.56
N ASP A 241 0.93 11.67 -9.90
CA ASP A 241 0.90 13.00 -10.52
C ASP A 241 2.25 13.73 -10.51
N PHE A 242 3.29 13.11 -9.92
CA PHE A 242 4.67 13.63 -9.92
C PHE A 242 5.60 12.85 -10.86
N ILE A 243 5.16 11.73 -11.45
CA ILE A 243 6.00 10.89 -12.32
C ILE A 243 6.63 11.69 -13.47
N ASN A 244 5.88 12.64 -14.03
CA ASN A 244 6.32 13.45 -15.17
C ASN A 244 7.13 14.71 -14.75
N ASP A 245 7.14 15.08 -13.49
CA ASP A 245 7.90 16.21 -12.96
C ASP A 245 9.34 15.79 -12.67
N LYS A 246 10.24 15.95 -13.65
CA LYS A 246 11.61 15.43 -13.57
C LYS A 246 12.45 16.07 -12.47
N ASP A 247 12.09 17.27 -12.05
CA ASP A 247 12.76 18.01 -10.98
C ASP A 247 12.27 17.63 -9.58
N VAL A 248 11.29 16.74 -9.48
CA VAL A 248 10.78 16.18 -8.22
C VAL A 248 11.33 14.77 -8.05
N ASP A 249 12.17 14.54 -7.05
CA ASP A 249 12.65 13.20 -6.73
C ASP A 249 11.52 12.32 -6.15
N LEU A 250 11.39 11.08 -6.64
CA LEU A 250 10.47 10.08 -6.12
C LEU A 250 11.26 9.04 -5.33
N ILE A 251 10.94 8.86 -4.06
CA ILE A 251 11.71 8.00 -3.16
C ILE A 251 10.80 7.01 -2.45
N GLY A 252 10.99 5.73 -2.77
CA GLY A 252 10.35 4.61 -2.11
C GLY A 252 11.21 4.07 -0.97
N VAL A 253 10.61 3.83 0.19
CA VAL A 253 11.32 3.34 1.38
C VAL A 253 10.81 1.97 1.75
N GLU A 254 11.66 0.96 1.65
CA GLU A 254 11.40 -0.44 2.00
C GLU A 254 11.82 -0.76 3.44
N ALA A 255 11.27 -1.84 3.99
CA ALA A 255 11.68 -2.33 5.29
C ALA A 255 13.01 -3.11 5.19
N GLY A 256 14.05 -2.54 5.77
CA GLY A 256 15.36 -3.16 5.93
C GLY A 256 15.43 -4.17 7.09
N GLY A 257 14.35 -4.33 7.85
CA GLY A 257 14.25 -5.29 8.92
C GLY A 257 15.36 -5.17 9.96
N LEU A 258 16.01 -6.28 10.26
CA LEU A 258 17.16 -6.33 11.19
C LEU A 258 18.49 -5.90 10.53
N GLY A 259 18.46 -5.44 9.29
CA GLY A 259 19.61 -5.13 8.43
C GLY A 259 19.64 -6.02 7.21
N ILE A 260 19.91 -5.44 6.02
CA ILE A 260 19.89 -6.18 4.74
C ILE A 260 20.91 -7.35 4.76
N GLU A 261 22.04 -7.15 5.43
CA GLU A 261 23.13 -8.13 5.58
C GLU A 261 22.73 -9.37 6.41
N THR A 262 21.66 -9.26 7.21
CA THR A 262 21.17 -10.37 8.04
C THR A 262 20.30 -11.37 7.26
N GLY A 263 19.85 -11.00 6.06
CA GLY A 263 18.82 -11.72 5.31
C GLY A 263 17.40 -11.60 5.89
N LYS A 264 17.22 -10.91 7.02
CA LYS A 264 15.92 -10.65 7.65
C LYS A 264 15.44 -9.24 7.29
N HIS A 265 14.87 -9.09 6.10
CA HIS A 265 14.38 -7.83 5.55
C HIS A 265 13.25 -8.08 4.53
N ALA A 266 12.58 -7.01 4.09
CA ALA A 266 11.56 -7.03 3.03
C ALA A 266 11.93 -6.08 1.86
N SER A 267 13.22 -5.97 1.54
CA SER A 267 13.76 -5.03 0.54
C SER A 267 13.88 -5.68 -0.83
N ALA A 268 12.76 -5.93 -1.49
CA ALA A 268 12.71 -6.57 -2.80
C ALA A 268 13.32 -5.70 -3.92
N MET A 269 13.23 -4.39 -3.81
CA MET A 269 13.83 -3.46 -4.79
C MET A 269 15.34 -3.36 -4.64
N ALA A 270 15.87 -3.51 -3.43
CA ALA A 270 17.32 -3.43 -3.20
C ALA A 270 18.02 -4.73 -3.61
N LEU A 271 17.49 -5.90 -3.24
CA LEU A 271 18.16 -7.20 -3.34
C LEU A 271 17.40 -8.26 -4.16
N GLY A 272 16.15 -7.98 -4.54
CA GLY A 272 15.32 -8.92 -5.28
C GLY A 272 15.81 -9.18 -6.69
N GLN A 273 15.38 -10.32 -7.23
CA GLN A 273 15.58 -10.72 -8.61
C GLN A 273 14.25 -10.68 -9.35
N VAL A 274 14.32 -10.58 -10.69
CA VAL A 274 13.11 -10.58 -11.53
C VAL A 274 12.52 -12.00 -11.55
N GLY A 275 11.23 -12.08 -11.21
CA GLY A 275 10.48 -13.33 -11.21
C GLY A 275 8.97 -13.09 -11.35
N VAL A 276 8.19 -14.15 -11.16
CA VAL A 276 6.72 -14.10 -11.26
C VAL A 276 6.11 -14.52 -9.93
N LEU A 277 5.23 -13.67 -9.40
CA LEU A 277 4.46 -13.95 -8.18
C LEU A 277 3.07 -13.32 -8.30
N HIS A 278 2.04 -14.00 -7.79
CA HIS A 278 0.66 -13.52 -7.75
C HIS A 278 0.15 -12.95 -9.09
N GLY A 279 0.56 -13.58 -10.21
CA GLY A 279 0.09 -13.23 -11.56
C GLY A 279 0.83 -12.09 -12.25
N MET A 280 1.91 -11.56 -11.67
CA MET A 280 2.71 -10.48 -12.25
C MET A 280 4.20 -10.81 -12.29
N LYS A 281 4.92 -10.25 -13.26
CA LYS A 281 6.38 -10.24 -13.32
C LYS A 281 6.90 -8.98 -12.65
N THR A 282 7.80 -9.13 -11.66
CA THR A 282 8.32 -8.02 -10.86
C THR A 282 9.64 -8.40 -10.17
N TYR A 283 10.18 -7.52 -9.31
CA TYR A 283 11.27 -7.85 -8.38
C TYR A 283 10.74 -8.62 -7.18
N LEU A 284 11.40 -9.71 -6.82
CA LEU A 284 11.02 -10.64 -5.75
C LEU A 284 12.24 -11.03 -4.91
N LEU A 285 12.02 -11.22 -3.61
CA LEU A 285 12.96 -11.94 -2.76
C LEU A 285 12.82 -13.43 -3.04
N GLN A 286 13.82 -14.02 -3.70
CA GLN A 286 13.86 -15.43 -4.07
C GLN A 286 15.27 -15.97 -3.98
N ASP A 287 15.39 -17.29 -3.79
CA ASP A 287 16.67 -17.98 -3.83
C ASP A 287 17.14 -18.25 -5.27
N GLU A 288 18.31 -18.88 -5.41
CA GLU A 288 18.95 -19.17 -6.71
C GLU A 288 18.11 -20.07 -7.63
N ILE A 289 17.20 -20.87 -7.05
CA ILE A 289 16.31 -21.77 -7.82
C ILE A 289 14.89 -21.22 -7.97
N GLY A 290 14.64 -19.99 -7.50
CA GLY A 290 13.37 -19.26 -7.67
C GLY A 290 12.33 -19.50 -6.58
N ASN A 291 12.66 -20.13 -5.45
CA ASN A 291 11.75 -20.20 -4.31
C ASN A 291 11.65 -18.83 -3.64
N ILE A 292 10.42 -18.42 -3.34
CA ILE A 292 10.17 -17.15 -2.64
C ILE A 292 10.72 -17.24 -1.22
N GLN A 293 11.60 -16.33 -0.88
CA GLN A 293 12.13 -16.18 0.47
C GLN A 293 11.10 -15.48 1.38
N LEU A 294 11.14 -15.82 2.66
CA LEU A 294 10.31 -15.13 3.66
C LEU A 294 10.81 -13.69 3.79
N ALA A 295 9.90 -12.76 3.63
CA ALA A 295 10.17 -11.38 4.00
C ALA A 295 10.18 -11.24 5.53
N HIS A 296 10.81 -10.19 6.04
CA HIS A 296 10.82 -9.86 7.46
C HIS A 296 10.72 -8.36 7.66
N SER A 297 9.75 -7.93 8.45
CA SER A 297 9.58 -6.55 8.88
C SER A 297 8.83 -6.50 10.21
N ILE A 298 9.22 -5.58 11.09
CA ILE A 298 8.41 -5.24 12.27
C ILE A 298 7.02 -4.72 11.88
N SER A 299 6.89 -4.21 10.66
CA SER A 299 5.63 -3.75 10.08
C SER A 299 4.98 -4.86 9.25
N ALA A 300 3.86 -5.39 9.72
CA ALA A 300 3.11 -6.41 8.98
C ALA A 300 2.63 -5.95 7.59
N GLY A 301 2.42 -4.64 7.39
CA GLY A 301 2.01 -4.09 6.08
C GLY A 301 3.14 -3.96 5.06
N LEU A 302 4.41 -4.09 5.48
CA LEU A 302 5.58 -4.13 4.60
C LEU A 302 6.19 -5.54 4.48
N ASP A 303 5.64 -6.53 5.19
CA ASP A 303 6.10 -7.92 5.18
C ASP A 303 5.60 -8.65 3.91
N TYR A 304 6.15 -8.29 2.76
CA TYR A 304 5.80 -8.84 1.45
C TYR A 304 7.06 -9.03 0.60
N PRO A 305 7.25 -10.21 -0.03
CA PRO A 305 8.49 -10.54 -0.73
C PRO A 305 8.60 -9.95 -2.14
N GLY A 306 7.67 -9.11 -2.56
CA GLY A 306 7.63 -8.53 -3.89
C GLY A 306 7.22 -7.07 -3.88
N VAL A 307 7.02 -6.49 -5.07
CA VAL A 307 6.63 -5.09 -5.24
C VAL A 307 5.74 -4.95 -6.46
N GLY A 308 4.96 -3.86 -6.54
CA GLY A 308 4.17 -3.55 -7.73
C GLY A 308 5.03 -3.39 -8.98
N PRO A 309 4.58 -3.89 -10.15
CA PRO A 309 5.39 -3.92 -11.37
C PRO A 309 5.73 -2.52 -11.91
N GLU A 310 4.89 -1.52 -11.66
CA GLU A 310 5.21 -0.14 -12.04
C GLU A 310 6.36 0.42 -11.19
N HIS A 311 6.46 0.07 -9.90
CA HIS A 311 7.61 0.42 -9.08
C HIS A 311 8.91 -0.20 -9.63
N ALA A 312 8.85 -1.47 -10.04
CA ALA A 312 9.99 -2.12 -10.68
C ALA A 312 10.44 -1.36 -11.95
N TYR A 313 9.50 -0.94 -12.78
CA TYR A 313 9.79 -0.11 -13.94
C TYR A 313 10.34 1.27 -13.59
N LEU A 314 9.78 1.96 -12.60
CA LEU A 314 10.26 3.28 -12.15
C LEU A 314 11.70 3.21 -11.63
N ARG A 315 12.08 2.11 -10.97
CA ARG A 315 13.46 1.84 -10.58
C ARG A 315 14.37 1.67 -11.81
N ASP A 316 14.02 0.76 -12.71
CA ASP A 316 14.86 0.42 -13.87
C ASP A 316 15.02 1.58 -14.84
N SER A 317 13.99 2.42 -14.97
CA SER A 317 14.05 3.65 -15.77
C SER A 317 14.82 4.79 -15.08
N GLY A 318 15.24 4.60 -13.84
CA GLY A 318 15.89 5.65 -13.04
C GLY A 318 14.96 6.79 -12.62
N ARG A 319 13.62 6.61 -12.75
CA ARG A 319 12.66 7.67 -12.39
C ARG A 319 12.43 7.76 -10.90
N ALA A 320 12.50 6.65 -10.18
CA ALA A 320 12.36 6.61 -8.73
C ALA A 320 13.55 5.88 -8.10
N LYS A 321 13.96 6.36 -6.92
CA LYS A 321 14.97 5.74 -6.07
C LYS A 321 14.30 4.90 -4.99
N TYR A 322 14.92 3.78 -4.63
CA TYR A 322 14.43 2.92 -3.55
C TYR A 322 15.54 2.70 -2.54
N VAL A 323 15.18 2.82 -1.27
CA VAL A 323 16.11 2.73 -0.14
C VAL A 323 15.50 1.88 0.96
N SER A 324 16.34 1.34 1.83
CA SER A 324 15.90 0.52 2.95
C SER A 324 16.16 1.21 4.29
N VAL A 325 15.26 1.02 5.24
CA VAL A 325 15.32 1.53 6.62
C VAL A 325 15.14 0.35 7.57
N THR A 326 16.00 0.25 8.58
CA THR A 326 15.94 -0.81 9.59
C THR A 326 14.78 -0.59 10.56
N ASP A 327 14.34 -1.68 11.23
CA ASP A 327 13.31 -1.63 12.26
C ASP A 327 13.67 -0.63 13.38
N LYS A 328 14.95 -0.57 13.76
CA LYS A 328 15.41 0.38 14.79
C LYS A 328 15.23 1.82 14.33
N GLU A 329 15.67 2.17 13.14
CA GLU A 329 15.53 3.52 12.59
C GLU A 329 14.07 3.95 12.45
N CYS A 330 13.24 2.99 12.01
CA CYS A 330 11.80 3.16 11.90
C CYS A 330 11.17 3.48 13.27
N MET A 331 11.48 2.69 14.30
CA MET A 331 10.92 2.87 15.65
C MET A 331 11.40 4.16 16.30
N ASP A 332 12.66 4.54 16.12
CA ASP A 332 13.19 5.82 16.59
C ASP A 332 12.42 7.00 15.98
N ALA A 333 12.18 6.96 14.66
CA ALA A 333 11.44 7.99 13.94
C ALA A 333 9.96 8.05 14.34
N LEU A 334 9.32 6.88 14.57
CA LEU A 334 7.96 6.78 15.08
C LEU A 334 7.83 7.52 16.40
N MET A 335 8.70 7.19 17.37
CA MET A 335 8.68 7.80 18.70
C MET A 335 8.97 9.30 18.64
N GLU A 336 9.80 9.72 17.70
CA GLU A 336 10.09 11.14 17.53
C GLU A 336 8.89 11.92 16.99
N LEU A 337 8.18 11.42 15.97
CA LEU A 337 6.96 12.05 15.46
C LEU A 337 5.90 12.16 16.55
N CYS A 338 5.72 11.10 17.36
CA CYS A 338 4.79 11.11 18.48
C CYS A 338 5.09 12.25 19.47
N ARG A 339 6.36 12.44 19.85
CA ARG A 339 6.76 13.42 20.86
C ARG A 339 6.83 14.84 20.31
N MET A 340 7.13 15.00 19.04
CA MET A 340 7.32 16.32 18.45
C MET A 340 6.04 16.88 17.83
N GLU A 341 5.24 16.06 17.15
CA GLU A 341 4.05 16.55 16.43
C GLU A 341 2.74 16.00 17.01
N GLY A 342 2.80 15.11 18.04
CA GLY A 342 1.59 14.53 18.63
C GLY A 342 0.84 13.61 17.67
N ILE A 343 1.55 13.01 16.71
CA ILE A 343 0.98 12.12 15.69
C ILE A 343 1.56 10.72 15.92
N ILE A 344 0.69 9.72 16.07
CA ILE A 344 1.07 8.31 16.17
C ILE A 344 0.95 7.68 14.77
N PRO A 345 2.05 7.55 14.00
CA PRO A 345 1.99 6.97 12.68
C PRO A 345 1.92 5.45 12.73
N ALA A 346 1.38 4.82 11.69
CA ALA A 346 1.59 3.40 11.46
C ALA A 346 3.09 3.09 11.28
N ILE A 347 3.54 1.91 11.72
CA ILE A 347 4.95 1.49 11.59
C ILE A 347 5.38 1.52 10.12
N GLU A 348 4.48 1.18 9.19
CA GLU A 348 4.71 1.32 7.75
C GLU A 348 5.20 2.73 7.39
N SER A 349 4.45 3.74 7.79
CA SER A 349 4.74 5.15 7.49
C SER A 349 6.02 5.64 8.17
N ALA A 350 6.34 5.11 9.34
CA ALA A 350 7.53 5.48 10.10
C ALA A 350 8.85 5.08 9.38
N HIS A 351 8.83 4.06 8.51
CA HIS A 351 9.98 3.75 7.64
C HIS A 351 10.29 4.92 6.70
N ALA A 352 9.25 5.47 6.03
CA ALA A 352 9.43 6.64 5.17
C ALA A 352 9.92 7.86 5.96
N LEU A 353 9.37 8.06 7.16
CA LEU A 353 9.76 9.17 8.04
C LEU A 353 11.23 9.10 8.46
N ALA A 354 11.72 7.91 8.83
CA ALA A 354 13.13 7.71 9.19
C ALA A 354 14.07 8.12 8.06
N HIS A 355 13.71 7.78 6.81
CA HIS A 355 14.50 8.22 5.66
C HIS A 355 14.40 9.73 5.43
N VAL A 356 13.22 10.32 5.58
CA VAL A 356 13.02 11.78 5.48
C VAL A 356 13.93 12.53 6.46
N PHE A 357 14.11 12.04 7.68
CA PHE A 357 15.01 12.64 8.65
C PHE A 357 16.48 12.61 8.20
N LYS A 358 16.93 11.50 7.58
CA LYS A 358 18.28 11.41 7.00
C LYS A 358 18.47 12.37 5.83
N MET A 359 17.48 12.42 4.92
CA MET A 359 17.48 13.32 3.76
C MET A 359 17.60 14.79 4.20
N ALA A 360 16.77 15.20 5.16
CA ALA A 360 16.68 16.58 5.63
C ALA A 360 17.99 17.06 6.29
N GLN A 361 18.76 16.17 6.91
CA GLN A 361 20.08 16.48 7.46
C GLN A 361 21.19 16.47 6.39
N GLY A 362 20.94 15.90 5.23
CA GLY A 362 21.90 15.73 4.13
C GLY A 362 21.57 16.63 2.93
N GLU A 363 21.40 16.00 1.77
CA GLU A 363 21.23 16.66 0.46
C GLU A 363 19.94 17.47 0.30
N TYR A 364 18.95 17.26 1.19
CA TYR A 364 17.67 17.99 1.18
C TYR A 364 17.57 19.04 2.27
N LYS A 365 18.68 19.45 2.87
CA LYS A 365 18.69 20.57 3.82
C LYS A 365 18.23 21.86 3.14
N GLY A 366 17.25 22.53 3.73
CA GLY A 366 16.63 23.74 3.17
C GLY A 366 15.66 23.50 2.00
N LYS A 367 15.38 22.23 1.66
CA LYS A 367 14.46 21.83 0.59
C LYS A 367 13.08 21.45 1.13
N THR A 368 12.12 21.32 0.22
CA THR A 368 10.73 20.93 0.53
C THR A 368 10.50 19.45 0.24
N ILE A 369 10.08 18.70 1.25
CA ILE A 369 9.82 17.26 1.17
C ILE A 369 8.34 17.00 1.50
N ILE A 370 7.65 16.24 0.66
CA ILE A 370 6.33 15.68 1.01
C ILE A 370 6.50 14.21 1.33
N MET A 371 6.01 13.78 2.49
CA MET A 371 5.95 12.38 2.89
C MET A 371 4.49 11.91 2.98
N CYS A 372 4.19 10.74 2.41
CA CYS A 372 2.90 10.08 2.58
C CYS A 372 2.80 9.43 3.97
N LEU A 373 2.03 10.02 4.88
CA LEU A 373 1.66 9.41 6.15
C LEU A 373 0.48 8.47 5.92
N SER A 374 0.79 7.26 5.45
CA SER A 374 -0.15 6.33 4.81
C SER A 374 -1.20 5.71 5.74
N GLY A 375 -0.95 5.73 7.06
CA GLY A 375 -1.87 5.19 8.05
C GLY A 375 -1.51 5.59 9.47
N ARG A 376 -2.48 5.44 10.39
CA ARG A 376 -2.30 5.71 11.83
C ARG A 376 -1.86 4.48 12.60
N GLY A 377 -1.19 4.70 13.71
CA GLY A 377 -0.52 3.67 14.51
C GLY A 377 -1.36 3.01 15.59
N ASP A 378 -2.66 3.30 15.71
CA ASP A 378 -3.52 2.71 16.76
C ASP A 378 -3.49 1.17 16.74
N LYS A 379 -3.36 0.58 15.56
CA LYS A 379 -3.23 -0.88 15.37
C LYS A 379 -1.90 -1.43 15.87
N ASP A 380 -0.87 -0.59 15.97
CA ASP A 380 0.52 -0.99 16.19
C ASP A 380 0.98 -0.78 17.64
N VAL A 381 0.14 -0.18 18.49
CA VAL A 381 0.50 0.21 19.87
C VAL A 381 1.07 -0.97 20.65
N ASN A 382 0.50 -2.17 20.54
CA ASN A 382 1.00 -3.36 21.20
C ASN A 382 2.39 -3.78 20.69
N THR A 383 2.63 -3.69 19.37
CA THR A 383 3.94 -4.00 18.77
C THR A 383 4.99 -2.99 19.23
N VAL A 384 4.63 -1.70 19.23
CA VAL A 384 5.49 -0.63 19.74
C VAL A 384 5.83 -0.84 21.21
N GLN A 385 4.84 -1.21 22.05
CA GLN A 385 5.05 -1.47 23.47
C GLN A 385 6.03 -2.63 23.68
N LYS A 386 5.85 -3.76 23.00
CA LYS A 386 6.75 -4.92 23.06
C LYS A 386 8.17 -4.52 22.67
N TYR A 387 8.32 -3.80 21.56
CA TYR A 387 9.62 -3.34 21.09
C TYR A 387 10.33 -2.47 22.15
N LEU A 388 9.63 -1.50 22.74
CA LEU A 388 10.19 -0.61 23.77
C LEU A 388 10.57 -1.38 25.06
N ASN A 389 9.89 -2.47 25.38
CA ASN A 389 10.21 -3.35 26.50
C ASN A 389 11.37 -4.31 26.20
N GLY A 390 11.89 -4.35 24.99
CA GLY A 390 12.92 -5.30 24.57
C GLY A 390 12.39 -6.74 24.37
N GLU A 391 11.08 -6.89 24.23
CA GLU A 391 10.44 -8.18 23.94
C GLU A 391 10.55 -8.50 22.44
N GLU A 392 10.59 -9.81 22.09
CA GLU A 392 10.56 -10.22 20.69
C GLU A 392 9.24 -9.78 20.03
N THR A 393 9.34 -8.98 18.99
CA THR A 393 8.19 -8.44 18.22
C THR A 393 7.84 -9.30 17.01
N ASN A 394 8.78 -10.14 16.56
CA ASN A 394 8.62 -11.07 15.44
C ASN A 394 9.34 -12.38 15.76
N LYS A 395 8.65 -13.49 15.63
CA LYS A 395 9.23 -14.82 15.53
C LYS A 395 9.29 -15.26 14.08
#